data_479d355b489801453fa3898368cfb04a
#
_entry.id   479d355b489801453fa3898368cfb04a
#
_cell.length_a   1.000
_cell.length_b   1.000
_cell.length_c   1.000
_cell.angle_alpha   90.00
_cell.angle_beta   90.00
_cell.angle_gamma   90.00
#
_symmetry.space_group_name_H-M   'P 1'
#
loop_
_entity.id
_entity.type
_entity.pdbx_description
1 polymer ?
#
loop_
_entity_poly.entity_id
_entity_poly.type
_entity_poly.pdbx_seq_one_letter_code
_entity_poly.pdbx_strand_id
1 'polypeptide(L)'
;ELDIKSEASLDATSNLSSADVDKLLTGAYKSIMEPSSYSYFNIMASEIMADNYKPVKFQWYQVQYLHEHIVPEDDILLSYYYKDFYTAITRANTILRVPSATNAQKGKARYVRALSHLRLYDLFERIPLIDETYVKGPIAPSSGKDVLAFIIEDLKYAKANIEKFNVANASLVQLTPTSEAATALLARVYRMNGDIQSAGKEAEELITSGKFSISDNPKVNTSEVILKFAGNLAEANGTWGWIMSYDAKT
;
A
#
# COMPACT_ATOMS: atom_id res chain seq x y z
N GLU A 1 -39.86 9.93 3.84
CA GLU A 1 -38.55 9.25 3.81
C GLU A 1 -37.48 10.31 3.60
N LEU A 2 -36.77 10.68 4.67
CA LEU A 2 -35.71 11.70 4.62
C LEU A 2 -34.45 11.02 4.06
N ASP A 3 -34.19 11.27 2.76
CA ASP A 3 -32.93 10.88 2.13
C ASP A 3 -31.81 11.85 2.57
N ILE A 4 -31.33 11.66 3.80
CA ILE A 4 -30.21 12.42 4.34
C ILE A 4 -28.93 11.84 3.75
N LYS A 5 -28.48 12.42 2.63
CA LYS A 5 -27.12 12.17 2.13
C LYS A 5 -26.14 12.65 3.18
N SER A 6 -25.30 11.75 3.67
CA SER A 6 -24.18 12.12 4.54
C SER A 6 -23.33 13.17 3.83
N GLU A 7 -23.07 14.32 4.47
CA GLU A 7 -22.18 15.37 3.93
C GLU A 7 -20.74 14.86 3.65
N ALA A 8 -20.37 13.72 4.21
CA ALA A 8 -19.11 13.03 3.94
C ALA A 8 -19.16 12.11 2.70
N SER A 9 -20.33 11.91 2.10
CA SER A 9 -20.47 11.10 0.87
C SER A 9 -20.24 12.00 -0.34
N LEU A 10 -18.99 12.07 -0.82
CA LEU A 10 -18.70 12.63 -2.14
C LEU A 10 -19.35 11.71 -3.18
N ASP A 11 -20.42 12.24 -3.81
CA ASP A 11 -20.99 11.60 -4.97
C ASP A 11 -19.94 11.59 -6.09
N ALA A 12 -19.50 10.39 -6.50
CA ALA A 12 -18.50 10.23 -7.57
C ALA A 12 -18.97 10.80 -8.93
N THR A 13 -20.24 11.19 -9.02
CA THR A 13 -20.81 11.89 -10.18
C THR A 13 -20.69 13.41 -10.06
N SER A 14 -20.27 13.94 -8.90
CA SER A 14 -20.07 15.37 -8.72
C SER A 14 -18.88 15.88 -9.53
N ASN A 15 -18.96 17.13 -9.99
CA ASN A 15 -17.88 17.83 -10.69
C ASN A 15 -16.75 18.17 -9.70
N LEU A 16 -15.95 17.14 -9.32
CA LEU A 16 -14.80 17.32 -8.46
C LEU A 16 -13.70 18.07 -9.22
N SER A 17 -13.09 19.05 -8.56
CA SER A 17 -11.88 19.69 -9.07
C SER A 17 -10.67 18.76 -8.94
N SER A 18 -9.59 19.05 -9.68
CA SER A 18 -8.34 18.31 -9.52
C SER A 18 -7.81 18.36 -8.08
N ALA A 19 -7.99 19.48 -7.39
CA ALA A 19 -7.60 19.62 -5.98
C ALA A 19 -8.43 18.70 -5.04
N ASP A 20 -9.70 18.43 -5.37
CA ASP A 20 -10.50 17.50 -4.60
C ASP A 20 -10.08 16.06 -4.84
N VAL A 21 -9.68 15.72 -6.06
CA VAL A 21 -9.08 14.41 -6.37
C VAL A 21 -7.78 14.20 -5.60
N ASP A 22 -6.93 15.24 -5.43
CA ASP A 22 -5.71 15.16 -4.63
C ASP A 22 -6.01 14.92 -3.13
N LYS A 23 -7.10 15.48 -2.61
CA LYS A 23 -7.57 15.17 -1.25
C LYS A 23 -8.02 13.71 -1.13
N LEU A 24 -8.74 13.19 -2.15
CA LEU A 24 -9.12 11.77 -2.19
C LEU A 24 -7.88 10.86 -2.23
N LEU A 25 -6.85 11.20 -3.02
CA LEU A 25 -5.57 10.50 -3.04
C LEU A 25 -4.90 10.49 -1.66
N THR A 26 -4.87 11.64 -1.00
CA THR A 26 -4.34 11.74 0.38
C THR A 26 -5.09 10.78 1.31
N GLY A 27 -6.43 10.73 1.21
CA GLY A 27 -7.24 9.77 1.96
C GLY A 27 -6.92 8.30 1.64
N ALA A 28 -6.63 8.00 0.36
CA ALA A 28 -6.23 6.65 -0.06
C ALA A 28 -4.84 6.27 0.50
N TYR A 29 -3.87 7.20 0.47
CA TYR A 29 -2.56 6.97 1.11
C TYR A 29 -2.69 6.74 2.61
N LYS A 30 -3.52 7.54 3.30
CA LYS A 30 -3.80 7.33 4.73
C LYS A 30 -4.30 5.93 5.04
N SER A 31 -5.14 5.35 4.19
CA SER A 31 -5.64 3.99 4.41
C SER A 31 -4.55 2.91 4.42
N ILE A 32 -3.46 3.14 3.69
CA ILE A 32 -2.31 2.24 3.70
C ILE A 32 -1.40 2.49 4.90
N MET A 33 -1.26 3.77 5.30
CA MET A 33 -0.31 4.21 6.32
C MET A 33 -0.84 4.11 7.74
N GLU A 34 -2.11 4.40 7.89
CA GLU A 34 -2.86 4.37 9.15
C GLU A 34 -4.03 3.38 9.01
N PRO A 35 -3.74 2.14 8.72
CA PRO A 35 -4.77 1.15 8.86
C PRO A 35 -5.18 1.16 10.33
N SER A 36 -6.44 1.04 10.64
CA SER A 36 -7.05 1.07 11.96
C SER A 36 -6.08 0.89 13.16
N SER A 37 -6.43 0.98 14.36
CA SER A 37 -5.59 0.99 15.58
C SER A 37 -4.41 -0.01 15.66
N TYR A 38 -4.20 -0.81 14.63
CA TYR A 38 -3.20 -1.88 14.56
C TYR A 38 -2.24 -1.78 13.36
N SER A 39 -1.90 -0.57 12.95
CA SER A 39 -1.01 -0.30 11.78
C SER A 39 0.35 -1.01 11.81
N TYR A 40 0.86 -1.29 13.00
CA TYR A 40 2.09 -2.06 13.17
C TYR A 40 1.98 -3.48 12.59
N PHE A 41 0.79 -4.08 12.62
CA PHE A 41 0.57 -5.42 12.10
C PHE A 41 0.88 -5.50 10.60
N ASN A 42 0.50 -4.48 9.83
CA ASN A 42 0.74 -4.45 8.38
C ASN A 42 2.23 -4.39 8.00
N ILE A 43 3.05 -3.88 8.92
CA ILE A 43 4.50 -3.77 8.70
C ILE A 43 5.22 -4.93 9.34
N MET A 44 4.79 -5.34 10.52
CA MET A 44 5.51 -6.32 11.33
C MET A 44 5.05 -7.77 11.11
N ALA A 45 3.86 -8.01 10.55
CA ALA A 45 3.38 -9.38 10.37
C ALA A 45 4.36 -10.24 9.58
N SER A 46 4.84 -9.73 8.43
CA SER A 46 5.82 -10.43 7.59
C SER A 46 7.16 -10.62 8.31
N GLU A 47 7.59 -9.63 9.09
CA GLU A 47 8.86 -9.67 9.82
C GLU A 47 8.81 -10.64 11.01
N ILE A 48 7.66 -10.71 11.70
CA ILE A 48 7.44 -11.67 12.78
C ILE A 48 7.35 -13.09 12.24
N MET A 49 6.60 -13.28 11.14
CA MET A 49 6.48 -14.59 10.48
C MET A 49 7.81 -15.06 9.85
N ALA A 50 8.71 -14.14 9.51
CA ALA A 50 10.05 -14.45 9.02
C ALA A 50 11.11 -14.60 10.13
N ASP A 51 10.70 -14.64 11.39
CA ASP A 51 11.59 -14.71 12.59
C ASP A 51 12.58 -13.56 12.72
N ASN A 52 12.38 -12.45 11.99
CA ASN A 52 13.21 -11.25 12.13
C ASN A 52 12.94 -10.51 13.44
N TYR A 53 11.74 -10.65 13.99
CA TYR A 53 11.34 -10.13 15.29
C TYR A 53 10.71 -11.21 16.15
N LYS A 54 11.07 -11.21 17.43
CA LYS A 54 10.52 -12.10 18.44
C LYS A 54 9.72 -11.32 19.48
N PRO A 55 8.49 -11.74 19.81
CA PRO A 55 7.75 -11.10 20.90
C PRO A 55 8.46 -11.32 22.25
N VAL A 56 8.79 -10.24 22.96
CA VAL A 56 9.54 -10.28 24.23
C VAL A 56 8.60 -10.37 25.43
N LYS A 57 7.39 -9.82 25.35
CA LYS A 57 6.35 -9.89 26.40
C LYS A 57 4.97 -10.04 25.80
N PHE A 58 4.24 -11.00 26.29
CA PHE A 58 2.92 -11.37 25.83
C PHE A 58 1.83 -10.48 26.44
N GLN A 59 1.59 -9.31 25.85
CA GLN A 59 0.34 -8.59 26.09
C GLN A 59 -0.68 -8.85 25.00
N TRP A 60 -0.23 -9.36 23.86
CA TRP A 60 -1.02 -9.55 22.65
C TRP A 60 -0.76 -10.95 22.09
N TYR A 61 -1.61 -11.90 22.45
CA TYR A 61 -1.54 -13.27 21.99
C TYR A 61 -1.56 -13.40 20.45
N GLN A 62 -2.12 -12.40 19.74
CA GLN A 62 -2.12 -12.35 18.28
C GLN A 62 -0.71 -12.26 17.68
N VAL A 63 0.19 -11.51 18.33
CA VAL A 63 1.58 -11.44 17.90
C VAL A 63 2.30 -12.76 18.11
N GLN A 64 1.94 -13.48 19.18
CA GLN A 64 2.44 -14.83 19.43
C GLN A 64 1.95 -15.81 18.37
N TYR A 65 0.67 -15.75 18.01
CA TYR A 65 0.11 -16.62 16.95
C TYR A 65 0.84 -16.44 15.62
N LEU A 66 1.22 -15.21 15.25
CA LEU A 66 2.03 -14.94 14.07
C LEU A 66 3.41 -15.58 14.16
N HIS A 67 4.09 -15.39 15.29
CA HIS A 67 5.44 -15.96 15.53
C HIS A 67 5.41 -17.48 15.53
N GLU A 68 4.38 -18.10 16.08
CA GLU A 68 4.22 -19.55 16.16
C GLU A 68 3.55 -20.14 14.90
N HIS A 69 3.17 -19.32 13.92
CA HIS A 69 2.45 -19.73 12.69
C HIS A 69 1.15 -20.50 12.95
N ILE A 70 0.43 -20.16 14.02
CA ILE A 70 -0.83 -20.80 14.43
C ILE A 70 -2.00 -19.81 14.47
N VAL A 71 -2.03 -18.87 13.54
CA VAL A 71 -3.04 -17.81 13.49
C VAL A 71 -4.43 -18.41 13.26
N PRO A 72 -5.41 -18.20 14.18
CA PRO A 72 -6.78 -18.65 13.98
C PRO A 72 -7.44 -17.96 12.78
N GLU A 73 -8.36 -18.64 12.09
CA GLU A 73 -9.09 -18.10 10.93
C GLU A 73 -9.93 -16.87 11.29
N ASP A 74 -10.41 -16.77 12.52
CA ASP A 74 -11.22 -15.68 13.06
C ASP A 74 -10.40 -14.61 13.81
N ASP A 75 -9.07 -14.60 13.64
CA ASP A 75 -8.22 -13.64 14.31
C ASP A 75 -8.57 -12.20 13.91
N ILE A 76 -8.75 -11.36 14.92
CA ILE A 76 -9.20 -9.98 14.75
C ILE A 76 -8.19 -9.13 13.96
N LEU A 77 -6.88 -9.42 14.08
CA LEU A 77 -5.86 -8.68 13.34
C LEU A 77 -5.92 -8.99 11.84
N LEU A 78 -6.18 -10.25 11.46
CA LEU A 78 -6.41 -10.61 10.06
C LEU A 78 -7.62 -9.87 9.49
N SER A 79 -8.70 -9.79 10.27
CA SER A 79 -9.91 -9.05 9.87
C SER A 79 -9.63 -7.57 9.66
N TYR A 80 -8.86 -6.92 10.55
CA TYR A 80 -8.46 -5.51 10.38
C TYR A 80 -7.53 -5.31 9.18
N TYR A 81 -6.54 -6.18 9.01
CA TYR A 81 -5.63 -6.14 7.86
C TYR A 81 -6.41 -6.20 6.54
N TYR A 82 -7.31 -7.16 6.43
CA TYR A 82 -8.16 -7.35 5.27
C TYR A 82 -9.03 -6.12 4.99
N LYS A 83 -9.74 -5.63 5.99
CA LYS A 83 -10.60 -4.45 5.91
C LYS A 83 -9.84 -3.20 5.49
N ASP A 84 -8.67 -2.95 6.05
CA ASP A 84 -7.92 -1.73 5.80
C ASP A 84 -7.43 -1.64 4.35
N PHE A 85 -6.89 -2.74 3.81
CA PHE A 85 -6.47 -2.75 2.41
C PHE A 85 -7.64 -2.69 1.44
N TYR A 86 -8.78 -3.32 1.73
CA TYR A 86 -9.98 -3.14 0.91
C TYR A 86 -10.58 -1.73 1.03
N THR A 87 -10.40 -1.05 2.15
CA THR A 87 -10.73 0.38 2.25
C THR A 87 -9.85 1.22 1.32
N ALA A 88 -8.54 0.95 1.26
CA ALA A 88 -7.65 1.63 0.32
C ALA A 88 -8.02 1.34 -1.14
N ILE A 89 -8.35 0.09 -1.48
CA ILE A 89 -8.83 -0.31 -2.82
C ILE A 89 -10.12 0.44 -3.18
N THR A 90 -11.08 0.50 -2.27
CA THR A 90 -12.36 1.21 -2.49
C THR A 90 -12.13 2.69 -2.74
N ARG A 91 -11.25 3.34 -1.97
CA ARG A 91 -10.87 4.75 -2.18
C ARG A 91 -10.17 4.97 -3.52
N ALA A 92 -9.25 4.08 -3.90
CA ALA A 92 -8.62 4.11 -5.21
C ALA A 92 -9.64 3.98 -6.35
N ASN A 93 -10.57 3.04 -6.25
CA ASN A 93 -11.65 2.85 -7.23
C ASN A 93 -12.57 4.06 -7.31
N THR A 94 -12.84 4.74 -6.20
CA THR A 94 -13.59 6.00 -6.20
C THR A 94 -12.90 7.05 -7.06
N ILE A 95 -11.58 7.22 -6.93
CA ILE A 95 -10.79 8.16 -7.75
C ILE A 95 -10.84 7.76 -9.23
N LEU A 96 -10.73 6.48 -9.55
CA LEU A 96 -10.76 5.97 -10.93
C LEU A 96 -12.10 6.24 -11.63
N ARG A 97 -13.20 6.35 -10.88
CA ARG A 97 -14.54 6.71 -11.39
C ARG A 97 -14.71 8.21 -11.63
N VAL A 98 -13.84 9.07 -11.07
CA VAL A 98 -13.97 10.53 -11.24
C VAL A 98 -13.61 10.93 -12.66
N PRO A 99 -14.54 11.51 -13.45
CA PRO A 99 -14.28 11.85 -14.85
C PRO A 99 -13.18 12.91 -15.03
N SER A 100 -13.10 13.87 -14.12
CA SER A 100 -12.11 14.97 -14.13
C SER A 100 -10.73 14.56 -13.63
N ALA A 101 -10.56 13.35 -13.08
CA ALA A 101 -9.25 12.88 -12.62
C ALA A 101 -8.28 12.75 -13.80
N THR A 102 -7.11 13.37 -13.67
CA THR A 102 -6.04 13.30 -14.67
C THR A 102 -5.44 11.89 -14.76
N ASN A 103 -4.75 11.59 -15.86
CA ASN A 103 -4.06 10.30 -15.99
C ASN A 103 -3.03 10.07 -14.88
N ALA A 104 -2.34 11.13 -14.43
CA ALA A 104 -1.41 11.04 -13.32
C ALA A 104 -2.11 10.69 -12.00
N GLN A 105 -3.24 11.32 -11.70
CA GLN A 105 -4.04 11.02 -10.52
C GLN A 105 -4.60 9.60 -10.56
N LYS A 106 -5.11 9.15 -11.72
CA LYS A 106 -5.53 7.76 -11.95
C LYS A 106 -4.36 6.79 -11.82
N GLY A 107 -3.17 7.16 -12.28
CA GLY A 107 -1.95 6.37 -12.10
C GLY A 107 -1.59 6.18 -10.62
N LYS A 108 -1.67 7.25 -9.83
CA LYS A 108 -1.45 7.20 -8.37
C LYS A 108 -2.51 6.33 -7.67
N ALA A 109 -3.77 6.43 -8.08
CA ALA A 109 -4.83 5.58 -7.55
C ALA A 109 -4.61 4.09 -7.89
N ARG A 110 -4.22 3.77 -9.13
CA ARG A 110 -3.86 2.40 -9.51
C ARG A 110 -2.65 1.87 -8.76
N TYR A 111 -1.65 2.71 -8.49
CA TYR A 111 -0.52 2.33 -7.64
C TYR A 111 -0.98 1.93 -6.23
N VAL A 112 -1.85 2.72 -5.60
CA VAL A 112 -2.44 2.41 -4.29
C VAL A 112 -3.19 1.09 -4.32
N ARG A 113 -4.01 0.86 -5.36
CA ARG A 113 -4.79 -0.35 -5.56
C ARG A 113 -3.88 -1.58 -5.72
N ALA A 114 -2.86 -1.46 -6.57
CA ALA A 114 -1.87 -2.50 -6.80
C ALA A 114 -1.12 -2.88 -5.51
N LEU A 115 -0.62 -1.88 -4.77
CA LEU A 115 0.08 -2.10 -3.50
C LEU A 115 -0.83 -2.77 -2.47
N SER A 116 -2.11 -2.36 -2.40
CA SER A 116 -3.08 -2.94 -1.47
C SER A 116 -3.40 -4.40 -1.81
N HIS A 117 -3.63 -4.71 -3.09
CA HIS A 117 -3.81 -6.11 -3.53
C HIS A 117 -2.56 -6.95 -3.30
N LEU A 118 -1.36 -6.38 -3.50
CA LEU A 118 -0.10 -7.09 -3.24
C LEU A 118 0.04 -7.43 -1.75
N ARG A 119 -0.29 -6.51 -0.85
CA ARG A 119 -0.26 -6.76 0.59
C ARG A 119 -1.25 -7.86 1.01
N LEU A 120 -2.45 -7.84 0.45
CA LEU A 120 -3.42 -8.92 0.65
C LEU A 120 -2.93 -10.26 0.07
N TYR A 121 -2.32 -10.22 -1.12
CA TYR A 121 -1.73 -11.41 -1.75
C TYR A 121 -0.60 -12.02 -0.92
N ASP A 122 0.25 -11.18 -0.32
CA ASP A 122 1.38 -11.63 0.51
C ASP A 122 0.91 -12.51 1.70
N LEU A 123 -0.31 -12.30 2.24
CA LEU A 123 -0.85 -13.08 3.36
C LEU A 123 -1.89 -14.13 2.95
N PHE A 124 -2.70 -13.85 1.95
CA PHE A 124 -3.88 -14.68 1.64
C PHE A 124 -3.78 -15.40 0.30
N GLU A 125 -2.84 -15.02 -0.58
CA GLU A 125 -2.63 -15.55 -1.93
C GLU A 125 -3.87 -15.43 -2.83
N ARG A 126 -5.02 -15.93 -2.38
CA ARG A 126 -6.29 -15.91 -3.10
C ARG A 126 -7.23 -14.89 -2.48
N ILE A 127 -7.53 -13.83 -3.23
CA ILE A 127 -8.31 -12.69 -2.77
C ILE A 127 -9.33 -12.27 -3.83
N PRO A 128 -10.48 -11.69 -3.44
CA PRO A 128 -11.38 -11.03 -4.38
C PRO A 128 -10.69 -9.86 -5.07
N LEU A 129 -10.76 -9.81 -6.41
CA LEU A 129 -10.32 -8.66 -7.18
C LEU A 129 -11.48 -7.68 -7.31
N ILE A 130 -11.27 -6.45 -6.84
CA ILE A 130 -12.26 -5.37 -6.89
C ILE A 130 -11.69 -4.21 -7.69
N ASP A 131 -12.28 -3.97 -8.85
CA ASP A 131 -11.95 -2.83 -9.71
C ASP A 131 -13.00 -1.70 -9.60
N GLU A 132 -12.84 -0.66 -10.41
CA GLU A 132 -13.73 0.50 -10.45
C GLU A 132 -15.13 0.20 -11.01
N THR A 133 -15.36 -0.95 -11.62
CA THR A 133 -16.66 -1.36 -12.16
C THR A 133 -17.50 -2.08 -11.10
N TYR A 134 -16.90 -2.54 -10.02
CA TYR A 134 -17.62 -3.23 -8.95
C TYR A 134 -18.63 -2.34 -8.25
N VAL A 135 -19.86 -2.80 -8.14
CA VAL A 135 -20.95 -2.06 -7.49
C VAL A 135 -21.28 -2.64 -6.13
N LYS A 136 -21.67 -3.91 -6.04
CA LYS A 136 -22.10 -4.56 -4.80
C LYS A 136 -22.29 -6.07 -5.01
N GLY A 137 -22.03 -6.84 -3.97
CA GLY A 137 -22.32 -8.27 -3.90
C GLY A 137 -21.12 -9.11 -3.48
N PRO A 138 -21.29 -10.40 -3.28
CA PRO A 138 -20.18 -11.30 -2.97
C PRO A 138 -19.31 -11.53 -4.22
N ILE A 139 -18.00 -11.53 -4.04
CA ILE A 139 -17.02 -11.87 -5.08
C ILE A 139 -16.20 -13.06 -4.59
N ALA A 140 -16.11 -14.09 -5.43
CA ALA A 140 -15.25 -15.22 -5.14
C ALA A 140 -13.77 -14.81 -5.17
N PRO A 141 -12.91 -15.40 -4.34
CA PRO A 141 -11.47 -15.19 -4.42
C PRO A 141 -10.92 -15.63 -5.79
N SER A 142 -10.12 -14.79 -6.39
CA SER A 142 -9.39 -15.05 -7.65
C SER A 142 -8.17 -15.94 -7.38
N SER A 143 -7.63 -16.59 -8.42
CA SER A 143 -6.37 -17.31 -8.30
C SER A 143 -5.21 -16.36 -8.06
N GLY A 144 -4.15 -16.83 -7.39
CA GLY A 144 -2.95 -16.02 -7.18
C GLY A 144 -2.34 -15.49 -8.47
N LYS A 145 -2.41 -16.28 -9.55
CA LYS A 145 -1.95 -15.87 -10.88
C LYS A 145 -2.76 -14.68 -11.43
N ASP A 146 -4.08 -14.71 -11.29
CA ASP A 146 -4.96 -13.61 -11.75
C ASP A 146 -4.73 -12.37 -10.90
N VAL A 147 -4.51 -12.52 -9.59
CA VAL A 147 -4.17 -11.41 -8.68
C VAL A 147 -2.87 -10.72 -9.14
N LEU A 148 -1.81 -11.48 -9.37
CA LEU A 148 -0.54 -10.91 -9.83
C LEU A 148 -0.66 -10.25 -11.22
N ALA A 149 -1.44 -10.83 -12.13
CA ALA A 149 -1.70 -10.24 -13.44
C ALA A 149 -2.43 -8.89 -13.32
N PHE A 150 -3.45 -8.80 -12.45
CA PHE A 150 -4.18 -7.57 -12.19
C PHE A 150 -3.26 -6.48 -11.60
N ILE A 151 -2.41 -6.84 -10.63
CA ILE A 151 -1.43 -5.94 -10.04
C ILE A 151 -0.46 -5.41 -11.10
N ILE A 152 0.05 -6.27 -11.98
CA ILE A 152 0.97 -5.90 -13.05
C ILE A 152 0.32 -4.87 -13.99
N GLU A 153 -0.93 -5.05 -14.39
CA GLU A 153 -1.63 -4.10 -15.27
C GLU A 153 -1.82 -2.73 -14.60
N ASP A 154 -2.19 -2.70 -13.32
CA ASP A 154 -2.29 -1.45 -12.57
C ASP A 154 -0.94 -0.73 -12.47
N LEU A 155 0.14 -1.47 -12.21
CA LEU A 155 1.48 -0.90 -12.10
C LEU A 155 2.05 -0.43 -13.45
N LYS A 156 1.76 -1.11 -14.55
CA LYS A 156 2.12 -0.65 -15.90
C LYS A 156 1.45 0.69 -16.21
N TYR A 157 0.16 0.80 -15.91
CA TYR A 157 -0.54 2.07 -16.08
C TYR A 157 0.06 3.16 -15.18
N ALA A 158 0.32 2.85 -13.92
CA ALA A 158 0.95 3.77 -12.97
C ALA A 158 2.32 4.25 -13.48
N LYS A 159 3.20 3.34 -13.89
CA LYS A 159 4.52 3.65 -14.46
C LYS A 159 4.43 4.61 -15.64
N ALA A 160 3.45 4.40 -16.54
CA ALA A 160 3.31 5.19 -17.76
C ALA A 160 2.72 6.59 -17.53
N ASN A 161 1.98 6.80 -16.44
CA ASN A 161 1.17 8.02 -16.26
C ASN A 161 1.55 8.88 -15.06
N ILE A 162 2.31 8.36 -14.10
CA ILE A 162 2.76 9.14 -12.95
C ILE A 162 4.05 9.90 -13.30
N GLU A 163 4.24 11.03 -12.67
CA GLU A 163 5.45 11.86 -12.84
C GLU A 163 6.70 11.06 -12.43
N LYS A 164 7.79 11.32 -13.16
CA LYS A 164 9.09 10.72 -12.83
C LYS A 164 9.67 11.34 -11.57
N PHE A 165 10.44 10.54 -10.85
CA PHE A 165 11.22 11.01 -9.71
C PHE A 165 12.16 12.16 -10.11
N ASN A 166 12.05 13.29 -9.40
CA ASN A 166 12.90 14.45 -9.58
C ASN A 166 13.84 14.60 -8.38
N VAL A 167 15.13 14.39 -8.60
CA VAL A 167 16.15 14.46 -7.54
C VAL A 167 16.19 15.83 -6.85
N ALA A 168 15.89 16.91 -7.58
CA ALA A 168 15.84 18.26 -7.00
C ALA A 168 14.73 18.46 -5.97
N ASN A 169 13.67 17.65 -6.05
CA ASN A 169 12.51 17.69 -5.15
C ASN A 169 12.34 16.36 -4.38
N ALA A 170 13.44 15.65 -4.13
CA ALA A 170 13.42 14.31 -3.56
C ALA A 170 12.62 14.20 -2.26
N SER A 171 12.65 15.21 -1.38
CA SER A 171 11.88 15.20 -0.13
C SER A 171 10.37 15.25 -0.33
N LEU A 172 9.88 15.90 -1.39
CA LEU A 172 8.45 15.98 -1.72
C LEU A 172 7.98 14.80 -2.53
N VAL A 173 8.81 14.33 -3.47
CA VAL A 173 8.45 13.23 -4.39
C VAL A 173 8.44 11.89 -3.69
N GLN A 174 9.25 11.72 -2.67
CA GLN A 174 9.28 10.50 -1.85
C GLN A 174 7.99 10.26 -1.02
N LEU A 175 7.14 11.26 -0.89
CA LEU A 175 5.88 11.17 -0.14
C LEU A 175 4.69 10.68 -1.00
N THR A 176 4.85 10.67 -2.31
CA THR A 176 3.82 10.23 -3.26
C THR A 176 4.42 9.26 -4.28
N PRO A 177 3.65 8.31 -4.79
CA PRO A 177 4.13 7.40 -5.82
C PRO A 177 4.65 8.14 -7.06
N THR A 178 5.76 7.65 -7.59
CA THR A 178 6.39 8.10 -8.84
C THR A 178 6.42 6.96 -9.85
N SER A 179 6.79 7.25 -11.09
CA SER A 179 7.01 6.24 -12.12
C SER A 179 8.06 5.20 -11.66
N GLU A 180 9.13 5.65 -10.99
CA GLU A 180 10.19 4.79 -10.46
C GLU A 180 9.68 3.90 -9.31
N ALA A 181 8.77 4.40 -8.48
CA ALA A 181 8.13 3.59 -7.44
C ALA A 181 7.28 2.47 -8.06
N ALA A 182 6.56 2.75 -9.15
CA ALA A 182 5.82 1.74 -9.91
C ALA A 182 6.76 0.74 -10.58
N THR A 183 7.89 1.20 -11.14
CA THR A 183 8.94 0.34 -11.73
C THR A 183 9.54 -0.61 -10.70
N ALA A 184 9.87 -0.12 -9.51
CA ALA A 184 10.40 -0.96 -8.43
C ALA A 184 9.40 -2.06 -8.00
N LEU A 185 8.12 -1.69 -7.89
CA LEU A 185 7.09 -2.65 -7.51
C LEU A 185 6.80 -3.65 -8.63
N LEU A 186 6.86 -3.23 -9.92
CA LEU A 186 6.78 -4.12 -11.08
C LEU A 186 7.90 -5.17 -11.07
N ALA A 187 9.15 -4.77 -10.82
CA ALA A 187 10.27 -5.70 -10.73
C ALA A 187 10.00 -6.81 -9.68
N ARG A 188 9.46 -6.42 -8.50
CA ARG A 188 9.09 -7.37 -7.46
C ARG A 188 7.97 -8.29 -7.91
N VAL A 189 6.88 -7.75 -8.47
CA VAL A 189 5.68 -8.53 -8.83
C VAL A 189 5.96 -9.45 -10.01
N TYR A 190 6.73 -9.02 -11.01
CA TYR A 190 7.16 -9.91 -12.09
C TYR A 190 7.98 -11.09 -11.58
N ARG A 191 8.90 -10.85 -10.62
CA ARG A 191 9.67 -11.94 -10.00
C ARG A 191 8.74 -12.91 -9.27
N MET A 192 7.73 -12.43 -8.54
CA MET A 192 6.74 -13.26 -7.84
C MET A 192 5.90 -14.07 -8.85
N ASN A 193 5.59 -13.50 -10.01
CA ASN A 193 4.85 -14.16 -11.08
C ASN A 193 5.72 -15.12 -11.92
N GLY A 194 7.02 -15.25 -11.62
CA GLY A 194 7.96 -16.11 -12.35
C GLY A 194 8.52 -15.50 -13.62
N ASP A 195 8.15 -14.29 -13.99
CA ASP A 195 8.70 -13.57 -15.16
C ASP A 195 10.00 -12.85 -14.79
N ILE A 196 11.06 -13.64 -14.68
CA ILE A 196 12.40 -13.15 -14.29
C ILE A 196 12.97 -12.18 -15.32
N GLN A 197 12.64 -12.36 -16.61
CA GLN A 197 13.15 -11.49 -17.67
C GLN A 197 12.56 -10.06 -17.52
N SER A 198 11.25 -9.94 -17.36
CA SER A 198 10.61 -8.65 -17.14
C SER A 198 11.03 -8.02 -15.80
N ALA A 199 11.17 -8.83 -14.75
CA ALA A 199 11.68 -8.36 -13.46
C ALA A 199 13.09 -7.74 -13.60
N GLY A 200 13.98 -8.42 -14.33
CA GLY A 200 15.33 -7.93 -14.61
C GLY A 200 15.34 -6.61 -15.36
N LYS A 201 14.51 -6.45 -16.40
CA LYS A 201 14.40 -5.19 -17.17
C LYS A 201 13.95 -4.02 -16.31
N GLU A 202 12.94 -4.22 -15.48
CA GLU A 202 12.44 -3.16 -14.57
C GLU A 202 13.51 -2.77 -13.53
N ALA A 203 14.24 -3.74 -12.98
CA ALA A 203 15.31 -3.47 -12.03
C ALA A 203 16.49 -2.73 -12.72
N GLU A 204 16.88 -3.16 -13.92
CA GLU A 204 17.96 -2.53 -14.70
C GLU A 204 17.64 -1.07 -15.03
N GLU A 205 16.39 -0.75 -15.39
CA GLU A 205 15.96 0.62 -15.63
C GLU A 205 16.22 1.53 -14.42
N LEU A 206 15.94 1.05 -13.20
CA LEU A 206 16.18 1.81 -11.97
C LEU A 206 17.68 1.95 -11.69
N ILE A 207 18.46 0.90 -11.83
CA ILE A 207 19.91 0.90 -11.58
C ILE A 207 20.61 1.85 -12.55
N THR A 208 20.29 1.74 -13.84
CA THR A 208 20.93 2.56 -14.89
C THR A 208 20.46 4.03 -14.85
N SER A 209 19.34 4.33 -14.19
CA SER A 209 18.88 5.70 -14.04
C SER A 209 19.85 6.58 -13.23
N GLY A 210 20.69 5.98 -12.40
CA GLY A 210 21.61 6.69 -11.49
C GLY A 210 20.94 7.55 -10.42
N LYS A 211 19.60 7.44 -10.27
CA LYS A 211 18.82 8.26 -9.31
C LYS A 211 18.89 7.73 -7.88
N PHE A 212 19.16 6.44 -7.74
CA PHE A 212 19.18 5.73 -6.47
C PHE A 212 20.52 5.06 -6.26
N SER A 213 20.98 5.04 -5.02
CA SER A 213 22.23 4.37 -4.64
C SER A 213 22.10 3.78 -3.24
N ILE A 214 22.76 2.64 -3.03
CA ILE A 214 22.82 1.99 -1.71
C ILE A 214 23.52 2.92 -0.71
N SER A 215 22.99 3.00 0.50
CA SER A 215 23.50 3.83 1.58
C SER A 215 24.03 2.98 2.73
N ASP A 216 25.19 3.37 3.27
CA ASP A 216 25.76 2.75 4.46
C ASP A 216 25.03 3.19 5.75
N ASN A 217 24.14 4.18 5.68
CA ASN A 217 23.37 4.68 6.81
C ASN A 217 21.86 4.61 6.58
N PRO A 218 21.18 3.52 6.97
CA PRO A 218 19.75 3.35 6.76
C PRO A 218 18.87 4.29 7.62
N LYS A 219 19.45 5.01 8.58
CA LYS A 219 18.71 5.91 9.50
C LYS A 219 18.41 7.28 8.92
N VAL A 220 19.01 7.63 7.78
CA VAL A 220 18.83 8.95 7.15
C VAL A 220 18.05 8.79 5.85
N ASN A 221 17.24 9.79 5.47
CA ASN A 221 16.69 9.87 4.12
C ASN A 221 17.84 9.90 3.12
N THR A 222 18.04 8.81 2.45
CA THR A 222 19.18 8.59 1.57
C THR A 222 18.70 8.45 0.15
N SER A 223 19.63 8.53 -0.79
CA SER A 223 19.43 8.22 -2.20
C SER A 223 18.94 6.78 -2.46
N GLU A 224 18.86 5.92 -1.45
CA GLU A 224 18.31 4.57 -1.53
C GLU A 224 16.76 4.54 -1.52
N VAL A 225 16.12 5.58 -0.96
CA VAL A 225 14.67 5.59 -0.75
C VAL A 225 13.93 5.97 -2.03
N ILE A 226 13.23 5.03 -2.63
CA ILE A 226 12.43 5.23 -3.84
C ILE A 226 11.07 5.84 -3.51
N LEU A 227 10.42 5.39 -2.44
CA LEU A 227 9.14 5.89 -1.94
C LEU A 227 9.09 5.76 -0.43
N LYS A 228 8.63 6.82 0.23
CA LYS A 228 8.37 6.84 1.67
C LYS A 228 7.02 7.51 1.90
N PHE A 229 6.07 6.77 2.42
CA PHE A 229 4.88 7.41 2.95
C PHE A 229 5.23 8.09 4.28
N ALA A 230 4.99 9.38 4.38
CA ALA A 230 5.24 10.12 5.61
C ALA A 230 3.97 10.22 6.45
N GLY A 231 4.07 9.77 7.71
CA GLY A 231 3.16 10.16 8.78
C GLY A 231 3.73 11.36 9.53
N ASN A 232 2.90 12.21 10.11
CA ASN A 232 3.38 13.20 11.06
C ASN A 232 3.49 12.58 12.48
N LEU A 233 4.32 13.18 13.34
CA LEU A 233 4.52 12.70 14.71
C LEU A 233 3.24 12.73 15.57
N ALA A 234 2.28 13.60 15.23
CA ALA A 234 1.00 13.69 15.92
C ALA A 234 0.04 12.55 15.52
N GLU A 235 0.16 12.06 14.28
CA GLU A 235 -0.60 10.92 13.75
C GLU A 235 0.11 9.59 14.02
N ALA A 236 1.44 9.59 14.12
CA ALA A 236 2.25 8.44 14.53
C ALA A 236 2.11 8.10 16.03
N ASN A 237 1.14 8.71 16.71
CA ASN A 237 0.96 8.59 18.13
C ASN A 237 1.01 7.14 18.61
N GLY A 238 2.14 6.82 19.13
CA GLY A 238 2.29 5.78 20.13
C GLY A 238 2.56 4.38 19.59
N THR A 239 2.21 4.02 18.36
CA THR A 239 2.29 2.61 17.98
C THR A 239 3.74 2.15 17.83
N TRP A 240 4.58 2.91 17.14
CA TRP A 240 6.02 2.60 17.04
C TRP A 240 6.77 2.85 18.37
N GLY A 241 6.45 3.96 19.04
CA GLY A 241 6.99 4.26 20.36
C GLY A 241 6.57 3.20 21.39
N TRP A 242 5.37 2.66 21.27
CA TRP A 242 4.84 1.66 22.19
C TRP A 242 5.48 0.28 21.96
N ILE A 243 5.69 -0.12 20.72
CA ILE A 243 6.33 -1.39 20.36
C ILE A 243 7.82 -1.35 20.66
N MET A 244 8.50 -0.23 20.37
CA MET A 244 9.95 -0.10 20.52
C MET A 244 10.38 0.37 21.91
N SER A 245 9.50 1.00 22.71
CA SER A 245 9.85 1.55 24.03
C SER A 245 9.68 0.55 25.18
N TYR A 246 9.11 -0.61 24.93
CA TYR A 246 8.88 -1.60 26.00
C TYR A 246 10.15 -2.29 26.47
N ASP A 247 11.24 -2.17 25.73
CA ASP A 247 12.50 -2.86 26.02
C ASP A 247 13.55 -2.01 26.78
N ALA A 248 13.22 -0.76 27.06
CA ALA A 248 14.15 0.15 27.75
C ALA A 248 14.08 0.09 29.29
N LYS A 249 13.29 -0.83 29.85
CA LYS A 249 13.04 -0.88 31.31
C LYS A 249 13.04 -2.29 31.92
N THR A 250 13.87 -3.19 31.42
CA THR A 250 14.18 -4.41 32.15
C THR A 250 15.68 -4.60 32.27
#